data_7057ddfb33b12cc0eb993aefcaa1bff6
#
_entry.id   7057ddfb33b12cc0eb993aefcaa1bff6
#
_cell.length_a   1.000
_cell.length_b   1.000
_cell.length_c   1.000
_cell.angle_alpha   90.00
_cell.angle_beta   90.00
_cell.angle_gamma   90.00
#
_symmetry.space_group_name_H-M   'P 1'
#
loop_
_entity.id
_entity.type
_entity.pdbx_description
1 polymer ?
#
loop_
_entity_poly.entity_id
_entity_poly.type
_entity_poly.pdbx_seq_one_letter_code
_entity_poly.pdbx_strand_id
1 'polypeptide(L)'
;MPHLARRLFDLPPDLEGAARSWLEHGERTPRAPRFASSVVLLRDSPTGLETWLGYRPGTSPLGVLAFPGGSLESSDDDAVGWLGPPPSYWAERMGTADVGLARRHVIGAIRELFEETGILLAGPDLSSTVENNTSPEWMRAREAVAEQEKSFTDVLAKRGLSVRTDLLKPLVNWLSPDFSHRRFNTRYFAATVPMNQQPSMLASKGVWARWVCVRKVIAERDTTALGDEVGQPNTVGLRLGQLLVPGSEIMLEKMASANGCIAYLSYKRSAHVYQPKLVEEDGVLMLEVEAAKTVANEPQRER
;
A
#
# COMPACT_ATOMS: atom_id res chain seq x y z
N MET A 1 21.80 -16.98 8.70
CA MET A 1 20.68 -16.50 7.90
C MET A 1 19.45 -16.47 8.82
N PRO A 2 18.66 -15.41 8.88
CA PRO A 2 17.44 -15.44 9.67
C PRO A 2 16.54 -16.53 9.11
N HIS A 3 16.04 -17.43 9.96
CA HIS A 3 15.06 -18.43 9.58
C HIS A 3 13.78 -17.70 9.15
N LEU A 4 13.47 -17.73 7.86
CA LEU A 4 12.19 -17.29 7.34
C LEU A 4 11.10 -18.22 7.90
N ALA A 5 10.04 -17.66 8.44
CA ALA A 5 8.90 -18.44 8.89
C ALA A 5 7.94 -18.60 7.70
N ARG A 6 7.61 -19.83 7.38
CA ARG A 6 6.53 -20.17 6.46
C ARG A 6 5.20 -19.70 7.07
N ARG A 7 4.43 -18.94 6.31
CA ARG A 7 3.09 -18.52 6.70
C ARG A 7 2.09 -18.85 5.60
N LEU A 8 0.97 -19.39 6.00
CA LEU A 8 -0.14 -19.71 5.12
C LEU A 8 -1.23 -18.67 5.26
N PHE A 9 -1.83 -18.31 4.13
CA PHE A 9 -2.93 -17.36 4.02
C PHE A 9 -4.04 -17.96 3.18
N ASP A 10 -5.26 -17.59 3.45
CA ASP A 10 -6.42 -17.96 2.64
C ASP A 10 -6.18 -17.52 1.19
N LEU A 11 -6.59 -18.36 0.23
CA LEU A 11 -6.66 -17.95 -1.16
C LEU A 11 -7.90 -17.07 -1.36
N PRO A 12 -7.75 -15.80 -1.81
CA PRO A 12 -8.90 -14.97 -2.10
C PRO A 12 -9.85 -15.63 -3.11
N PRO A 13 -11.18 -15.57 -2.89
CA PRO A 13 -12.14 -16.27 -3.75
C PRO A 13 -12.05 -15.91 -5.24
N ASP A 14 -11.72 -14.67 -5.55
CA ASP A 14 -11.53 -14.19 -6.93
C ASP A 14 -10.28 -14.75 -7.63
N LEU A 15 -9.34 -15.34 -6.89
CA LEU A 15 -8.14 -15.99 -7.43
C LEU A 15 -8.30 -17.52 -7.58
N GLU A 16 -9.35 -18.11 -7.03
CA GLU A 16 -9.51 -19.58 -7.01
C GLU A 16 -9.54 -20.19 -8.42
N GLY A 17 -10.28 -19.60 -9.36
CA GLY A 17 -10.35 -20.07 -10.74
C GLY A 17 -9.00 -20.03 -11.45
N ALA A 18 -8.21 -18.98 -11.23
CA ALA A 18 -6.87 -18.87 -11.79
C ALA A 18 -5.90 -19.89 -11.18
N ALA A 19 -6.00 -20.12 -9.86
CA ALA A 19 -5.17 -21.09 -9.15
C ALA A 19 -5.45 -22.52 -9.61
N ARG A 20 -6.71 -22.93 -9.72
CA ARG A 20 -7.10 -24.25 -10.24
C ARG A 20 -6.63 -24.46 -11.66
N SER A 21 -6.87 -23.49 -12.55
CA SER A 21 -6.40 -23.55 -13.95
C SER A 21 -4.88 -23.66 -14.06
N TRP A 22 -4.15 -23.02 -13.14
CA TRP A 22 -2.68 -23.11 -13.09
C TRP A 22 -2.21 -24.52 -12.74
N LEU A 23 -2.84 -25.17 -11.77
CA LEU A 23 -2.51 -26.54 -11.35
C LEU A 23 -2.89 -27.58 -12.41
N GLU A 24 -4.08 -27.46 -13.01
CA GLU A 24 -4.60 -28.42 -14.01
C GLU A 24 -3.80 -28.45 -15.30
N HIS A 25 -3.26 -27.31 -15.74
CA HIS A 25 -2.58 -27.19 -17.02
C HIS A 25 -1.04 -27.20 -16.93
N GLY A 26 -0.49 -27.44 -15.75
CA GLY A 26 0.94 -27.46 -15.48
C GLY A 26 1.60 -26.09 -15.48
N GLU A 27 2.91 -26.08 -15.38
CA GLU A 27 3.70 -24.84 -15.37
C GLU A 27 3.50 -24.02 -16.65
N ARG A 28 3.06 -22.79 -16.47
CA ARG A 28 2.94 -21.79 -17.52
C ARG A 28 3.92 -20.66 -17.24
N THR A 29 4.32 -19.95 -18.28
CA THR A 29 5.12 -18.73 -18.11
C THR A 29 4.27 -17.67 -17.42
N PRO A 30 4.67 -17.18 -16.23
CA PRO A 30 3.95 -16.12 -15.54
C PRO A 30 3.87 -14.86 -16.41
N ARG A 31 2.73 -14.15 -16.35
CA ARG A 31 2.61 -12.88 -17.05
C ARG A 31 3.57 -11.86 -16.45
N ALA A 32 4.13 -10.99 -17.29
CA ALA A 32 4.96 -9.87 -16.82
C ALA A 32 4.16 -8.97 -15.88
N PRO A 33 4.68 -8.65 -14.68
CA PRO A 33 3.98 -7.81 -13.73
C PRO A 33 4.02 -6.34 -14.18
N ARG A 34 2.93 -5.59 -13.93
CA ARG A 34 2.93 -4.14 -14.02
C ARG A 34 3.52 -3.54 -12.74
N PHE A 35 4.20 -2.42 -12.86
CA PHE A 35 4.67 -1.69 -11.70
C PHE A 35 3.53 -0.90 -11.05
N ALA A 36 3.51 -0.89 -9.73
CA ALA A 36 2.53 -0.19 -8.92
C ALA A 36 3.18 0.37 -7.65
N SER A 37 2.57 1.40 -7.07
CA SER A 37 2.96 1.97 -5.78
C SER A 37 1.76 2.09 -4.87
N SER A 38 1.97 1.89 -3.56
CA SER A 38 0.92 2.02 -2.56
C SER A 38 1.47 2.68 -1.30
N VAL A 39 0.63 3.46 -0.60
CA VAL A 39 1.02 4.19 0.61
C VAL A 39 0.15 3.76 1.79
N VAL A 40 0.79 3.21 2.80
CA VAL A 40 0.19 2.99 4.11
C VAL A 40 0.12 4.34 4.81
N LEU A 41 -1.05 4.98 4.74
CA LEU A 41 -1.28 6.26 5.38
C LEU A 41 -1.63 6.04 6.85
N LEU A 42 -0.92 6.74 7.75
CA LEU A 42 -0.93 6.50 9.18
C LEU A 42 -1.34 7.76 9.96
N ARG A 43 -2.01 7.54 11.07
CA ARG A 43 -2.15 8.54 12.14
C ARG A 43 -2.19 7.88 13.51
N ASP A 44 -1.81 8.61 14.55
CA ASP A 44 -2.08 8.25 15.92
C ASP A 44 -3.48 8.71 16.32
N SER A 45 -4.18 7.89 17.12
CA SER A 45 -5.48 8.20 17.68
C SER A 45 -5.54 7.78 19.16
N PRO A 46 -6.56 8.22 19.91
CA PRO A 46 -6.75 7.77 21.30
C PRO A 46 -6.89 6.24 21.44
N THR A 47 -7.32 5.56 20.39
CA THR A 47 -7.48 4.09 20.37
C THR A 47 -6.24 3.36 19.86
N GLY A 48 -5.20 4.07 19.44
CA GLY A 48 -3.94 3.53 18.95
C GLY A 48 -3.64 3.94 17.52
N LEU A 49 -2.74 3.20 16.88
CA LEU A 49 -2.35 3.44 15.49
C LEU A 49 -3.50 3.12 14.55
N GLU A 50 -3.82 4.06 13.67
CA GLU A 50 -4.81 3.90 12.62
C GLU A 50 -4.17 4.00 11.23
N THR A 51 -4.78 3.29 10.27
CA THR A 51 -4.44 3.38 8.86
C THR A 51 -5.69 3.59 8.01
N TRP A 52 -5.52 4.21 6.84
CA TRP A 52 -6.60 4.43 5.88
C TRP A 52 -6.72 3.22 4.96
N LEU A 53 -7.90 2.62 4.90
CA LEU A 53 -8.24 1.57 3.95
C LEU A 53 -9.40 2.01 3.05
N GLY A 54 -9.36 1.58 1.79
CA GLY A 54 -10.41 1.80 0.82
C GLY A 54 -10.92 0.49 0.22
N TYR A 55 -12.22 0.45 -0.09
CA TYR A 55 -12.83 -0.63 -0.85
C TYR A 55 -12.56 -0.44 -2.35
N ARG A 56 -12.19 -1.52 -3.01
CA ARG A 56 -11.94 -1.57 -4.45
C ARG A 56 -13.00 -2.43 -5.14
N PRO A 57 -13.88 -1.83 -5.95
CA PRO A 57 -14.88 -2.58 -6.68
C PRO A 57 -14.24 -3.49 -7.75
N GLY A 58 -14.83 -4.65 -7.97
CA GLY A 58 -14.37 -5.63 -8.96
C GLY A 58 -13.16 -6.45 -8.49
N THR A 59 -12.51 -7.13 -9.42
CA THR A 59 -11.31 -7.94 -9.16
C THR A 59 -10.08 -7.04 -9.10
N SER A 60 -9.58 -6.80 -7.89
CA SER A 60 -8.36 -6.04 -7.65
C SER A 60 -7.22 -6.96 -7.20
N PRO A 61 -6.06 -6.93 -7.86
CA PRO A 61 -4.91 -7.71 -7.40
C PRO A 61 -4.26 -7.16 -6.12
N LEU A 62 -4.76 -6.03 -5.60
CA LEU A 62 -4.40 -5.47 -4.30
C LEU A 62 -5.35 -5.91 -3.17
N GLY A 63 -6.32 -6.78 -3.48
CA GLY A 63 -7.38 -7.21 -2.56
C GLY A 63 -8.65 -6.36 -2.71
N VAL A 64 -9.72 -6.82 -2.08
CA VAL A 64 -11.02 -6.14 -2.03
C VAL A 64 -10.93 -4.87 -1.17
N LEU A 65 -10.14 -4.94 -0.10
CA LEU A 65 -9.70 -3.78 0.69
C LEU A 65 -8.21 -3.56 0.49
N ALA A 66 -7.79 -2.31 0.34
CA ALA A 66 -6.39 -1.97 0.10
C ALA A 66 -6.03 -0.61 0.70
N PHE A 67 -4.72 -0.40 0.88
CA PHE A 67 -4.15 0.92 1.08
C PHE A 67 -4.24 1.74 -0.22
N PRO A 68 -4.24 3.08 -0.15
CA PRO A 68 -4.17 3.95 -1.33
C PRO A 68 -3.02 3.54 -2.26
N GLY A 69 -3.30 3.43 -3.56
CA GLY A 69 -2.26 3.03 -4.52
C GLY A 69 -2.82 2.51 -5.83
N GLY A 70 -1.96 2.47 -6.85
CA GLY A 70 -2.29 1.98 -8.19
C GLY A 70 -1.07 1.81 -9.07
N SER A 71 -1.30 1.71 -10.38
CA SER A 71 -0.26 1.49 -11.38
C SER A 71 0.58 2.74 -11.60
N LEU A 72 1.87 2.54 -11.93
CA LEU A 72 2.67 3.64 -12.44
C LEU A 72 2.16 4.07 -13.81
N GLU A 73 2.18 5.38 -14.05
CA GLU A 73 1.80 6.01 -15.30
C GLU A 73 3.03 6.58 -16.01
N SER A 74 2.91 6.84 -17.31
CA SER A 74 3.97 7.53 -18.09
C SER A 74 4.26 8.93 -17.57
N SER A 75 3.24 9.64 -17.08
CA SER A 75 3.35 10.96 -16.47
C SER A 75 4.17 10.99 -15.17
N ASP A 76 4.39 9.84 -14.52
CA ASP A 76 5.29 9.73 -13.36
C ASP A 76 6.78 9.93 -13.75
N ASP A 77 7.12 9.90 -15.05
CA ASP A 77 8.45 10.23 -15.57
C ASP A 77 8.67 11.73 -15.79
N ASP A 78 7.60 12.52 -15.81
CA ASP A 78 7.68 13.95 -16.10
C ASP A 78 8.52 14.69 -15.04
N ALA A 79 9.07 15.82 -15.44
CA ALA A 79 9.85 16.66 -14.54
C ALA A 79 8.98 17.25 -13.43
N VAL A 80 9.42 17.15 -12.20
CA VAL A 80 8.77 17.74 -11.03
C VAL A 80 9.81 18.15 -10.01
N GLY A 81 9.54 19.23 -9.27
CA GLY A 81 10.37 19.65 -8.15
C GLY A 81 10.47 18.54 -7.09
N TRP A 82 11.66 18.35 -6.54
CA TRP A 82 11.97 17.23 -5.65
C TRP A 82 12.64 17.71 -4.36
N LEU A 83 12.03 17.44 -3.22
CA LEU A 83 12.53 17.77 -1.90
C LEU A 83 12.69 16.49 -1.08
N GLY A 84 13.85 16.36 -0.43
CA GLY A 84 14.18 15.18 0.38
C GLY A 84 15.26 14.29 -0.26
N PRO A 85 15.36 13.02 0.13
CA PRO A 85 16.38 12.10 -0.34
C PRO A 85 16.36 11.96 -1.86
N PRO A 86 17.54 11.92 -2.54
CA PRO A 86 17.61 11.85 -4.00
C PRO A 86 17.09 10.49 -4.55
N PRO A 87 16.76 10.39 -5.84
CA PRO A 87 16.30 9.14 -6.45
C PRO A 87 17.25 7.96 -6.28
N SER A 88 18.56 8.19 -6.21
CA SER A 88 19.56 7.14 -5.93
C SER A 88 19.41 6.52 -4.55
N TYR A 89 19.07 7.31 -3.51
CA TYR A 89 18.72 6.79 -2.19
C TYR A 89 17.53 5.83 -2.25
N TRP A 90 16.51 6.19 -3.01
CA TRP A 90 15.32 5.36 -3.18
C TRP A 90 15.63 4.07 -3.93
N ALA A 91 16.49 4.12 -4.97
CA ALA A 91 16.95 2.94 -5.69
C ALA A 91 17.65 1.95 -4.75
N GLU A 92 18.58 2.42 -3.92
CA GLU A 92 19.26 1.62 -2.90
C GLU A 92 18.25 0.98 -1.93
N ARG A 93 17.31 1.79 -1.40
CA ARG A 93 16.30 1.32 -0.45
C ARG A 93 15.31 0.32 -1.05
N MET A 94 15.06 0.38 -2.33
CA MET A 94 14.21 -0.55 -3.07
C MET A 94 14.99 -1.78 -3.59
N GLY A 95 16.32 -1.81 -3.45
CA GLY A 95 17.17 -2.89 -3.96
C GLY A 95 17.14 -2.98 -5.49
N THR A 96 17.11 -1.86 -6.20
CA THR A 96 17.14 -1.79 -7.66
C THR A 96 18.32 -0.94 -8.15
N ALA A 97 18.92 -1.31 -9.29
CA ALA A 97 19.90 -0.48 -9.96
C ALA A 97 19.27 0.63 -10.82
N ASP A 98 17.98 0.52 -11.12
CA ASP A 98 17.25 1.49 -11.94
C ASP A 98 16.77 2.68 -11.10
N VAL A 99 17.53 3.77 -11.16
CA VAL A 99 17.25 5.03 -10.44
C VAL A 99 16.00 5.72 -11.02
N GLY A 100 15.78 5.61 -12.33
CA GLY A 100 14.59 6.16 -13.01
C GLY A 100 13.32 5.47 -12.52
N LEU A 101 13.32 4.13 -12.49
CA LEU A 101 12.19 3.36 -11.96
C LEU A 101 11.93 3.67 -10.48
N ALA A 102 12.97 3.81 -9.66
CA ALA A 102 12.81 4.18 -8.26
C ALA A 102 12.17 5.56 -8.10
N ARG A 103 12.57 6.54 -8.92
CA ARG A 103 11.96 7.87 -8.98
C ARG A 103 10.47 7.78 -9.34
N ARG A 104 10.11 7.01 -10.39
CA ARG A 104 8.72 6.80 -10.81
C ARG A 104 7.88 6.21 -9.69
N HIS A 105 8.38 5.22 -8.98
CA HIS A 105 7.67 4.63 -7.84
C HIS A 105 7.36 5.65 -6.74
N VAL A 106 8.28 6.56 -6.44
CA VAL A 106 8.07 7.61 -5.42
C VAL A 106 7.03 8.62 -5.89
N ILE A 107 7.12 9.07 -7.15
CA ILE A 107 6.13 10.00 -7.72
C ILE A 107 4.76 9.34 -7.80
N GLY A 108 4.67 8.12 -8.35
CA GLY A 108 3.42 7.38 -8.43
C GLY A 108 2.80 7.12 -7.06
N ALA A 109 3.60 6.86 -6.02
CA ALA A 109 3.10 6.72 -4.65
C ALA A 109 2.43 8.01 -4.15
N ILE A 110 3.05 9.16 -4.36
CA ILE A 110 2.50 10.46 -3.93
C ILE A 110 1.28 10.84 -4.77
N ARG A 111 1.30 10.58 -6.08
CA ARG A 111 0.16 10.79 -6.99
C ARG A 111 -1.04 9.95 -6.57
N GLU A 112 -0.87 8.65 -6.41
CA GLU A 112 -1.94 7.73 -6.02
C GLU A 112 -2.53 8.08 -4.64
N LEU A 113 -1.67 8.46 -3.68
CA LEU A 113 -2.13 8.95 -2.38
C LEU A 113 -3.02 10.19 -2.55
N PHE A 114 -2.61 11.13 -3.40
CA PHE A 114 -3.39 12.33 -3.67
C PHE A 114 -4.71 12.00 -4.37
N GLU A 115 -4.70 11.17 -5.40
CA GLU A 115 -5.91 10.77 -6.13
C GLU A 115 -6.92 10.07 -5.23
N GLU A 116 -6.50 9.11 -4.42
CA GLU A 116 -7.41 8.29 -3.63
C GLU A 116 -7.84 8.92 -2.31
N THR A 117 -7.02 9.81 -1.73
CA THR A 117 -7.28 10.38 -0.41
C THR A 117 -7.31 11.89 -0.37
N GLY A 118 -6.77 12.58 -1.37
CA GLY A 118 -6.53 14.02 -1.35
C GLY A 118 -5.30 14.42 -0.51
N ILE A 119 -4.69 13.51 0.24
CA ILE A 119 -3.46 13.81 0.99
C ILE A 119 -2.32 14.08 0.02
N LEU A 120 -1.70 15.25 0.15
CA LEU A 120 -0.68 15.73 -0.76
C LEU A 120 0.66 15.90 -0.04
N LEU A 121 1.59 15.00 -0.34
CA LEU A 121 2.97 15.11 0.14
C LEU A 121 3.77 16.02 -0.79
N ALA A 122 3.46 17.31 -0.76
CA ALA A 122 4.12 18.35 -1.54
C ALA A 122 4.16 19.68 -0.76
N GLY A 123 5.12 20.51 -1.13
CA GLY A 123 5.30 21.83 -0.52
C GLY A 123 6.26 22.68 -1.34
N PRO A 124 6.37 23.98 -1.02
CA PRO A 124 7.33 24.87 -1.66
C PRO A 124 8.77 24.63 -1.17
N ASP A 125 8.93 24.07 0.03
CA ASP A 125 10.20 23.81 0.70
C ASP A 125 10.11 22.64 1.71
N LEU A 126 11.21 22.34 2.43
CA LEU A 126 11.27 21.26 3.42
C LEU A 126 10.58 21.60 4.76
N SER A 127 10.19 22.85 4.99
CA SER A 127 9.58 23.28 6.26
C SER A 127 8.06 23.29 6.22
N SER A 128 7.47 23.28 5.01
CA SER A 128 6.02 23.41 4.83
C SER A 128 5.45 22.37 3.87
N THR A 129 4.17 22.09 4.04
CA THR A 129 3.36 21.26 3.14
C THR A 129 2.12 22.02 2.73
N VAL A 130 1.45 21.57 1.67
CA VAL A 130 0.13 22.11 1.32
C VAL A 130 -0.81 21.96 2.52
N GLU A 131 -1.50 23.05 2.86
CA GLU A 131 -2.57 23.05 3.85
C GLU A 131 -3.95 23.08 3.16
N ASN A 132 -5.00 22.71 3.90
CA ASN A 132 -6.37 22.76 3.41
C ASN A 132 -6.58 22.03 2.05
N ASN A 133 -6.13 20.78 1.97
CA ASN A 133 -6.25 19.92 0.79
C ASN A 133 -7.72 19.64 0.36
N THR A 134 -8.71 20.07 1.13
CA THR A 134 -10.15 19.91 0.87
C THR A 134 -10.79 21.17 0.28
N SER A 135 -10.02 22.22 -0.02
CA SER A 135 -10.56 23.40 -0.68
C SER A 135 -11.14 23.07 -2.07
N PRO A 136 -12.12 23.82 -2.58
CA PRO A 136 -12.71 23.58 -3.90
C PRO A 136 -11.68 23.56 -5.03
N GLU A 137 -10.60 24.32 -4.90
CA GLU A 137 -9.52 24.33 -5.89
C GLU A 137 -8.75 23.02 -5.89
N TRP A 138 -8.38 22.51 -4.70
CA TRP A 138 -7.68 21.26 -4.58
C TRP A 138 -8.56 20.06 -4.96
N MET A 139 -9.85 20.09 -4.66
CA MET A 139 -10.79 19.07 -5.07
C MET A 139 -10.89 18.97 -6.59
N ARG A 140 -11.03 20.10 -7.30
CA ARG A 140 -11.01 20.13 -8.79
C ARG A 140 -9.68 19.67 -9.37
N ALA A 141 -8.56 20.05 -8.75
CA ALA A 141 -7.24 19.59 -9.20
C ALA A 141 -7.10 18.07 -9.04
N ARG A 142 -7.59 17.53 -7.93
CA ARG A 142 -7.57 16.10 -7.65
C ARG A 142 -8.45 15.31 -8.63
N GLU A 143 -9.66 15.78 -8.92
CA GLU A 143 -10.55 15.18 -9.90
C GLU A 143 -9.89 15.15 -11.29
N ALA A 144 -9.32 16.26 -11.74
CA ALA A 144 -8.64 16.35 -13.03
C ALA A 144 -7.42 15.41 -13.14
N VAL A 145 -6.68 15.15 -12.05
CA VAL A 145 -5.60 14.15 -12.02
C VAL A 145 -6.17 12.74 -12.05
N ALA A 146 -7.17 12.46 -11.22
CA ALA A 146 -7.79 11.14 -11.11
C ALA A 146 -8.53 10.70 -12.40
N GLU A 147 -8.97 11.64 -13.22
CA GLU A 147 -9.58 11.41 -14.54
C GLU A 147 -8.56 11.49 -15.69
N GLN A 148 -7.28 11.67 -15.36
CA GLN A 148 -6.16 11.80 -16.32
C GLN A 148 -6.31 12.99 -17.28
N GLU A 149 -7.10 14.00 -16.95
CA GLU A 149 -7.22 15.25 -17.72
C GLU A 149 -5.98 16.14 -17.55
N LYS A 150 -5.29 16.04 -16.43
CA LYS A 150 -4.05 16.75 -16.12
C LYS A 150 -3.04 15.81 -15.48
N SER A 151 -1.75 15.98 -15.81
CA SER A 151 -0.71 15.26 -15.11
C SER A 151 -0.56 15.80 -13.68
N PHE A 152 -0.24 14.92 -12.76
CA PHE A 152 0.03 15.30 -11.37
C PHE A 152 1.19 16.28 -11.25
N THR A 153 2.24 16.07 -12.04
CA THR A 153 3.44 16.91 -12.08
C THR A 153 3.13 18.32 -12.57
N ASP A 154 2.25 18.48 -13.59
CA ASP A 154 1.77 19.77 -14.05
C ASP A 154 0.97 20.54 -12.99
N VAL A 155 0.13 19.82 -12.23
CA VAL A 155 -0.65 20.40 -11.13
C VAL A 155 0.26 20.99 -10.06
N LEU A 156 1.37 20.32 -9.74
CA LEU A 156 2.37 20.80 -8.80
C LEU A 156 3.19 21.96 -9.37
N ALA A 157 3.71 21.81 -10.59
CA ALA A 157 4.57 22.82 -11.23
C ALA A 157 3.86 24.18 -11.35
N LYS A 158 2.58 24.19 -11.77
CA LYS A 158 1.76 25.42 -11.87
C LYS A 158 1.57 26.15 -10.55
N ARG A 159 1.80 25.47 -9.42
CA ARG A 159 1.67 26.03 -8.05
C ARG A 159 3.01 26.26 -7.38
N GLY A 160 4.14 26.06 -8.08
CA GLY A 160 5.47 26.17 -7.51
C GLY A 160 5.76 25.13 -6.41
N LEU A 161 5.12 23.96 -6.51
CA LEU A 161 5.25 22.91 -5.50
C LEU A 161 6.19 21.80 -5.97
N SER A 162 6.90 21.22 -5.02
CA SER A 162 7.78 20.07 -5.18
C SER A 162 7.26 18.89 -4.36
N VAL A 163 7.48 17.65 -4.82
CA VAL A 163 7.16 16.46 -4.01
C VAL A 163 8.05 16.39 -2.77
N ARG A 164 7.46 16.09 -1.62
CA ARG A 164 8.10 15.95 -0.30
C ARG A 164 8.42 14.49 -0.02
N THR A 165 9.48 14.00 -0.63
CA THR A 165 9.86 12.59 -0.53
C THR A 165 10.41 12.23 0.85
N ASP A 166 10.89 13.19 1.62
CA ASP A 166 11.30 13.03 3.01
C ASP A 166 10.16 12.58 3.94
N LEU A 167 8.90 12.80 3.55
CA LEU A 167 7.72 12.36 4.28
C LEU A 167 7.34 10.90 4.00
N LEU A 168 7.95 10.25 3.01
CA LEU A 168 7.78 8.83 2.72
C LEU A 168 8.81 7.98 3.48
N LYS A 169 8.41 6.75 3.79
CA LYS A 169 9.31 5.69 4.26
C LYS A 169 9.10 4.43 3.43
N PRO A 170 10.15 3.81 2.88
CA PRO A 170 10.01 2.56 2.14
C PRO A 170 9.62 1.43 3.11
N LEU A 171 8.68 0.58 2.73
CA LEU A 171 8.24 -0.57 3.52
C LEU A 171 8.73 -1.88 2.91
N VAL A 172 8.03 -2.38 1.90
CA VAL A 172 8.26 -3.69 1.30
C VAL A 172 7.99 -3.64 -0.20
N ASN A 173 8.48 -4.65 -0.91
CA ASN A 173 8.08 -4.94 -2.28
C ASN A 173 7.21 -6.20 -2.29
N TRP A 174 6.11 -6.14 -3.01
CA TRP A 174 5.15 -7.22 -3.15
C TRP A 174 4.95 -7.59 -4.61
N LEU A 175 5.26 -8.84 -4.96
CA LEU A 175 5.05 -9.38 -6.30
C LEU A 175 3.84 -10.33 -6.26
N SER A 176 2.88 -10.12 -7.15
CA SER A 176 1.71 -11.00 -7.27
C SER A 176 2.12 -12.44 -7.57
N PRO A 177 1.33 -13.45 -7.12
CA PRO A 177 1.60 -14.85 -7.42
C PRO A 177 1.73 -15.13 -8.92
N ASP A 178 2.48 -16.16 -9.28
CA ASP A 178 2.75 -16.50 -10.68
C ASP A 178 1.49 -16.89 -11.46
N PHE A 179 0.53 -17.53 -10.81
CA PHE A 179 -0.73 -17.95 -11.41
C PHE A 179 -1.72 -16.80 -11.67
N SER A 180 -1.50 -15.62 -11.12
CA SER A 180 -2.43 -14.50 -11.26
C SER A 180 -2.48 -13.99 -12.71
N HIS A 181 -3.70 -13.80 -13.25
CA HIS A 181 -3.90 -13.24 -14.59
C HIS A 181 -3.47 -11.78 -14.71
N ARG A 182 -3.61 -11.03 -13.61
CA ARG A 182 -3.15 -9.64 -13.48
C ARG A 182 -2.10 -9.60 -12.39
N ARG A 183 -0.84 -9.38 -12.78
CA ARG A 183 0.29 -9.35 -11.85
C ARG A 183 0.79 -7.94 -11.66
N PHE A 184 1.15 -7.62 -10.42
CA PHE A 184 1.78 -6.36 -10.04
C PHE A 184 3.06 -6.59 -9.26
N ASN A 185 4.03 -5.72 -9.51
CA ASN A 185 5.21 -5.53 -8.69
C ASN A 185 5.00 -4.21 -7.93
N THR A 186 4.47 -4.30 -6.72
CA THR A 186 4.01 -3.15 -5.94
C THR A 186 5.05 -2.76 -4.90
N ARG A 187 5.48 -1.50 -4.94
CA ARG A 187 6.28 -0.88 -3.87
C ARG A 187 5.36 -0.24 -2.84
N TYR A 188 5.49 -0.69 -1.60
CA TYR A 188 4.76 -0.11 -0.47
C TYR A 188 5.62 0.89 0.26
N PHE A 189 5.03 2.03 0.53
CA PHE A 189 5.58 3.12 1.34
C PHE A 189 4.69 3.37 2.54
N ALA A 190 5.18 4.11 3.53
CA ALA A 190 4.36 4.65 4.61
C ALA A 190 4.54 6.16 4.70
N ALA A 191 3.48 6.84 5.12
CA ALA A 191 3.49 8.25 5.45
C ALA A 191 2.51 8.53 6.59
N THR A 192 2.80 9.53 7.41
CA THR A 192 1.82 10.12 8.31
C THR A 192 1.05 11.22 7.60
N VAL A 193 -0.19 11.45 8.03
CA VAL A 193 -0.96 12.61 7.55
C VAL A 193 -0.23 13.90 7.88
N PRO A 194 0.05 14.77 6.89
CA PRO A 194 0.59 16.09 7.17
C PRO A 194 -0.37 16.93 8.02
N MET A 195 0.20 17.87 8.79
CA MET A 195 -0.59 18.79 9.58
C MET A 195 -1.56 19.59 8.67
N ASN A 196 -2.77 19.85 9.17
CA ASN A 196 -3.84 20.57 8.46
C ASN A 196 -4.34 19.93 7.16
N GLN A 197 -4.03 18.62 6.93
CA GLN A 197 -4.63 17.83 5.86
C GLN A 197 -5.58 16.78 6.43
N GLN A 198 -6.60 16.44 5.66
CA GLN A 198 -7.54 15.38 6.00
C GLN A 198 -7.82 14.50 4.77
N PRO A 199 -7.79 13.17 4.92
CA PRO A 199 -8.18 12.30 3.81
C PRO A 199 -9.68 12.37 3.58
N SER A 200 -10.04 12.30 2.32
CA SER A 200 -11.43 12.23 1.86
C SER A 200 -11.51 11.27 0.69
N MET A 201 -12.69 10.73 0.43
CA MET A 201 -12.95 9.88 -0.72
C MET A 201 -13.58 10.73 -1.84
N LEU A 202 -13.13 10.54 -3.09
CA LEU A 202 -13.87 11.05 -4.24
C LEU A 202 -15.10 10.17 -4.49
N ALA A 203 -16.25 10.78 -4.67
CA ALA A 203 -17.50 10.05 -4.95
C ALA A 203 -17.40 9.21 -6.24
N SER A 204 -16.61 9.65 -7.22
CA SER A 204 -16.35 8.93 -8.48
C SER A 204 -15.44 7.72 -8.34
N LYS A 205 -14.66 7.62 -7.25
CA LYS A 205 -13.60 6.60 -7.09
C LYS A 205 -13.90 5.52 -6.05
N GLY A 206 -14.94 5.67 -5.23
CA GLY A 206 -15.21 4.67 -4.20
C GLY A 206 -16.54 4.84 -3.48
N VAL A 207 -16.93 3.79 -2.76
CA VAL A 207 -18.14 3.73 -1.95
C VAL A 207 -17.86 3.58 -0.46
N TRP A 208 -16.65 3.18 -0.11
CA TRP A 208 -16.18 3.06 1.27
C TRP A 208 -14.67 3.30 1.36
N ALA A 209 -14.28 4.20 2.23
CA ALA A 209 -12.89 4.37 2.68
C ALA A 209 -12.90 5.07 4.03
N ARG A 210 -12.09 4.58 4.98
CA ARG A 210 -12.00 5.18 6.31
C ARG A 210 -10.74 4.81 7.08
N TRP A 211 -10.54 5.52 8.18
CA TRP A 211 -9.58 5.13 9.20
C TRP A 211 -10.04 3.88 9.93
N VAL A 212 -9.14 2.91 10.05
CA VAL A 212 -9.36 1.70 10.83
C VAL A 212 -8.31 1.60 11.94
N CYS A 213 -8.74 1.28 13.16
CA CYS A 213 -7.83 0.98 14.26
C CYS A 213 -7.14 -0.36 14.00
N VAL A 214 -5.83 -0.34 13.80
CA VAL A 214 -5.07 -1.51 13.37
C VAL A 214 -5.14 -2.65 14.38
N ARG A 215 -5.06 -2.34 15.70
CA ARG A 215 -5.16 -3.36 16.75
C ARG A 215 -6.52 -4.04 16.77
N LYS A 216 -7.60 -3.28 16.54
CA LYS A 216 -8.96 -3.83 16.46
C LYS A 216 -9.09 -4.76 15.26
N VAL A 217 -8.68 -4.31 14.07
CA VAL A 217 -8.76 -5.13 12.84
C VAL A 217 -8.00 -6.44 12.99
N ILE A 218 -6.82 -6.43 13.58
CA ILE A 218 -6.03 -7.66 13.80
C ILE A 218 -6.62 -8.54 14.90
N ALA A 219 -7.19 -7.98 15.97
CA ALA A 219 -7.87 -8.74 17.01
C ALA A 219 -9.14 -9.44 16.50
N GLU A 220 -9.82 -8.84 15.53
CA GLU A 220 -11.07 -9.34 14.93
C GLU A 220 -10.84 -10.09 13.61
N ARG A 221 -9.58 -10.46 13.26
CA ARG A 221 -9.21 -11.02 11.94
C ARG A 221 -10.00 -12.27 11.53
N ASP A 222 -10.37 -13.09 12.51
CA ASP A 222 -11.09 -14.34 12.30
C ASP A 222 -12.62 -14.18 12.30
N THR A 223 -13.09 -12.94 12.46
CA THR A 223 -14.51 -12.55 12.36
C THR A 223 -14.81 -11.91 11.04
N THR A 224 -16.09 -11.67 10.75
CA THR A 224 -16.58 -10.98 9.56
C THR A 224 -16.76 -9.47 9.76
N ALA A 225 -16.40 -8.95 10.95
CA ALA A 225 -16.74 -7.59 11.38
C ALA A 225 -16.33 -6.51 10.37
N LEU A 226 -15.11 -6.57 9.82
CA LEU A 226 -14.66 -5.58 8.84
C LEU A 226 -15.41 -5.72 7.51
N GLY A 227 -15.63 -6.93 7.01
CA GLY A 227 -16.35 -7.18 5.78
C GLY A 227 -17.80 -6.71 5.86
N ASP A 228 -18.45 -6.97 6.99
CA ASP A 228 -19.84 -6.55 7.27
C ASP A 228 -19.93 -5.01 7.42
N GLU A 229 -18.91 -4.38 8.03
CA GLU A 229 -18.83 -2.92 8.14
C GLU A 229 -18.69 -2.23 6.76
N VAL A 230 -17.93 -2.82 5.84
CA VAL A 230 -17.80 -2.33 4.45
C VAL A 230 -19.14 -2.47 3.71
N GLY A 231 -19.90 -3.54 3.97
CA GLY A 231 -21.27 -3.72 3.54
C GLY A 231 -21.48 -3.89 2.04
N GLN A 232 -20.44 -4.32 1.30
CA GLN A 232 -20.56 -4.58 -0.13
C GLN A 232 -20.85 -6.07 -0.40
N PRO A 233 -21.53 -6.43 -1.51
CA PRO A 233 -21.88 -7.81 -1.81
C PRO A 233 -20.72 -8.81 -1.79
N ASN A 234 -19.51 -8.35 -2.10
CA ASN A 234 -18.27 -9.15 -2.11
C ASN A 234 -17.41 -8.92 -0.86
N THR A 235 -17.96 -8.38 0.21
CA THR A 235 -17.24 -8.20 1.50
C THR A 235 -18.04 -8.77 2.67
N VAL A 236 -19.36 -8.72 2.63
CA VAL A 236 -20.22 -9.22 3.72
C VAL A 236 -19.97 -10.71 3.95
N GLY A 237 -19.77 -11.08 5.22
CA GLY A 237 -19.47 -12.45 5.63
C GLY A 237 -18.03 -12.89 5.40
N LEU A 238 -17.13 -12.04 4.86
CA LEU A 238 -15.73 -12.36 4.64
C LEU A 238 -14.85 -11.95 5.83
N ARG A 239 -13.87 -12.80 6.15
CA ARG A 239 -12.84 -12.54 7.15
C ARG A 239 -11.69 -11.72 6.56
N LEU A 240 -10.83 -11.18 7.42
CA LEU A 240 -9.73 -10.29 7.03
C LEU A 240 -8.84 -10.88 5.92
N GLY A 241 -8.42 -12.14 6.04
CA GLY A 241 -7.56 -12.81 5.04
C GLY A 241 -8.21 -12.97 3.67
N GLN A 242 -9.54 -12.90 3.58
CA GLN A 242 -10.28 -12.96 2.31
C GLN A 242 -10.49 -11.56 1.69
N LEU A 243 -10.35 -10.50 2.49
CA LEU A 243 -10.51 -9.09 2.07
C LEU A 243 -9.19 -8.47 1.62
N LEU A 244 -8.07 -8.91 2.22
CA LEU A 244 -6.74 -8.35 2.01
C LEU A 244 -5.81 -9.34 1.29
N VAL A 245 -4.86 -8.81 0.54
CA VAL A 245 -3.72 -9.62 0.12
C VAL A 245 -2.79 -9.90 1.32
N PRO A 246 -2.08 -11.06 1.35
CA PRO A 246 -1.22 -11.44 2.48
C PRO A 246 -0.23 -10.35 2.90
N GLY A 247 0.30 -9.56 1.96
CA GLY A 247 1.21 -8.45 2.26
C GLY A 247 0.58 -7.34 3.08
N SER A 248 -0.68 -7.02 2.79
CA SER A 248 -1.42 -6.01 3.56
C SER A 248 -1.70 -6.49 4.98
N GLU A 249 -2.07 -7.77 5.15
CA GLU A 249 -2.28 -8.36 6.47
C GLU A 249 -0.99 -8.39 7.30
N ILE A 250 0.15 -8.81 6.71
CA ILE A 250 1.46 -8.78 7.37
C ILE A 250 1.84 -7.36 7.81
N MET A 251 1.54 -6.34 6.99
CA MET A 251 1.80 -4.95 7.35
C MET A 251 0.91 -4.49 8.50
N LEU A 252 -0.38 -4.86 8.51
CA LEU A 252 -1.29 -4.56 9.63
C LEU A 252 -0.82 -5.20 10.93
N GLU A 253 -0.37 -6.46 10.93
CA GLU A 253 0.18 -7.11 12.12
C GLU A 253 1.40 -6.39 12.69
N LYS A 254 2.32 -5.97 11.82
CA LYS A 254 3.50 -5.19 12.24
C LYS A 254 3.11 -3.82 12.79
N MET A 255 2.07 -3.18 12.24
CA MET A 255 1.53 -1.94 12.78
C MET A 255 0.84 -2.16 14.12
N ALA A 256 0.08 -3.26 14.29
CA ALA A 256 -0.60 -3.57 15.55
C ALA A 256 0.37 -3.74 16.73
N SER A 257 1.60 -4.20 16.45
CA SER A 257 2.65 -4.36 17.45
C SER A 257 3.42 -3.07 17.77
N ALA A 258 3.21 -1.99 17.00
CA ALA A 258 3.91 -0.73 17.19
C ALA A 258 3.19 0.19 18.19
N ASN A 259 3.99 0.97 18.93
CA ASN A 259 3.47 2.00 19.84
C ASN A 259 3.38 3.36 19.15
N GLY A 260 2.54 3.44 18.07
CA GLY A 260 2.29 4.67 17.33
C GLY A 260 3.10 4.82 16.03
N CYS A 261 2.82 5.91 15.31
CA CYS A 261 3.40 6.22 14.01
C CYS A 261 4.92 6.29 14.04
N ILE A 262 5.50 7.03 14.98
CA ILE A 262 6.97 7.21 15.07
C ILE A 262 7.66 5.87 15.27
N ALA A 263 7.18 5.04 16.19
CA ALA A 263 7.73 3.72 16.43
C ALA A 263 7.68 2.86 15.17
N TYR A 264 6.52 2.81 14.49
CA TYR A 264 6.37 2.05 13.25
C TYR A 264 7.29 2.54 12.13
N LEU A 265 7.40 3.85 11.92
CA LEU A 265 8.23 4.45 10.86
C LEU A 265 9.74 4.32 11.13
N SER A 266 10.14 4.17 12.40
CA SER A 266 11.54 4.04 12.80
C SER A 266 12.12 2.64 12.59
N TYR A 267 11.29 1.60 12.35
CA TYR A 267 11.79 0.26 12.09
C TYR A 267 12.70 0.24 10.86
N LYS A 268 13.91 -0.31 11.04
CA LYS A 268 14.80 -0.59 9.90
C LYS A 268 14.21 -1.73 9.06
N ARG A 269 14.06 -1.49 7.77
CA ARG A 269 13.54 -2.46 6.81
C ARG A 269 14.60 -2.72 5.74
N SER A 270 14.81 -3.99 5.41
CA SER A 270 15.62 -4.38 4.27
C SER A 270 14.76 -4.38 3.00
N ALA A 271 15.38 -4.13 1.85
CA ALA A 271 14.75 -4.38 0.56
C ALA A 271 14.47 -5.88 0.43
N HIS A 272 13.23 -6.29 0.62
CA HIS A 272 12.78 -7.67 0.49
C HIS A 272 11.59 -7.72 -0.45
N VAL A 273 11.61 -8.70 -1.36
CA VAL A 273 10.50 -8.96 -2.26
C VAL A 273 9.73 -10.15 -1.70
N TYR A 274 8.48 -9.91 -1.34
CA TYR A 274 7.55 -10.97 -0.97
C TYR A 274 6.78 -11.40 -2.21
N GLN A 275 6.74 -12.70 -2.45
CA GLN A 275 5.93 -13.30 -3.51
C GLN A 275 5.21 -14.52 -2.95
N PRO A 276 3.86 -14.52 -2.90
CA PRO A 276 3.13 -15.70 -2.49
C PRO A 276 3.29 -16.84 -3.50
N LYS A 277 3.44 -18.05 -2.98
CA LYS A 277 3.42 -19.29 -3.75
C LYS A 277 2.09 -20.00 -3.53
N LEU A 278 1.52 -20.57 -4.58
CA LEU A 278 0.37 -21.43 -4.45
C LEU A 278 0.80 -22.77 -3.88
N VAL A 279 0.13 -23.20 -2.82
CA VAL A 279 0.34 -24.51 -2.18
C VAL A 279 -1.01 -25.15 -1.91
N GLU A 280 -1.02 -26.47 -1.76
CA GLU A 280 -2.18 -27.25 -1.32
C GLU A 280 -1.86 -27.87 0.04
N GLU A 281 -2.71 -27.60 1.02
CA GLU A 281 -2.62 -28.15 2.38
C GLU A 281 -3.96 -28.80 2.71
N ASP A 282 -3.94 -30.10 2.99
CA ASP A 282 -5.13 -30.89 3.33
C ASP A 282 -6.28 -30.77 2.30
N GLY A 283 -5.95 -30.66 1.00
CA GLY A 283 -6.91 -30.48 -0.09
C GLY A 283 -7.45 -29.04 -0.27
N VAL A 284 -6.92 -28.08 0.49
CA VAL A 284 -7.28 -26.66 0.40
C VAL A 284 -6.14 -25.89 -0.27
N LEU A 285 -6.49 -25.07 -1.27
CA LEU A 285 -5.55 -24.16 -1.91
C LEU A 285 -5.28 -22.95 -1.03
N MET A 286 -4.01 -22.67 -0.78
CA MET A 286 -3.55 -21.59 0.07
C MET A 286 -2.40 -20.81 -0.57
N LEU A 287 -2.13 -19.61 -0.04
CA LEU A 287 -0.98 -18.80 -0.40
C LEU A 287 0.10 -18.94 0.68
N GLU A 288 1.26 -19.46 0.30
CA GLU A 288 2.43 -19.49 1.16
C GLU A 288 3.30 -18.26 0.97
N VAL A 289 3.67 -17.61 2.06
CA VAL A 289 4.61 -16.49 2.08
C VAL A 289 5.75 -16.79 3.04
N GLU A 290 6.98 -16.66 2.57
CA GLU A 290 8.16 -16.69 3.42
C GLU A 290 8.36 -15.30 4.05
N ALA A 291 8.01 -15.15 5.32
CA ALA A 291 8.15 -13.90 6.06
C ALA A 291 9.34 -13.96 7.02
N ALA A 292 10.12 -12.88 7.10
CA ALA A 292 11.13 -12.75 8.15
C ALA A 292 10.44 -12.84 9.53
N LYS A 293 10.95 -13.71 10.43
CA LYS A 293 10.46 -13.76 11.81
C LYS A 293 10.55 -12.38 12.43
N THR A 294 9.46 -11.89 12.98
CA THR A 294 9.50 -10.72 13.85
C THR A 294 10.23 -11.17 15.11
N VAL A 295 11.48 -10.72 15.28
CA VAL A 295 12.18 -10.88 16.55
C VAL A 295 11.43 -9.98 17.53
N ALA A 296 10.69 -10.58 18.46
CA ALA A 296 10.19 -9.84 19.61
C ALA A 296 11.40 -9.21 20.31
N ASN A 297 11.37 -7.89 20.47
CA ASN A 297 12.38 -7.20 21.26
C ASN A 297 12.33 -7.76 22.69
N GLU A 298 13.25 -8.63 23.05
CA GLU A 298 13.57 -8.85 24.44
C GLU A 298 14.11 -7.52 25.00
N PRO A 299 13.58 -7.04 26.14
CA PRO A 299 14.13 -5.86 26.78
C PRO A 299 15.60 -6.15 27.13
N GLN A 300 16.52 -5.35 26.61
CA GLN A 300 17.91 -5.37 27.05
C GLN A 300 17.91 -5.10 28.56
N ARG A 301 18.23 -6.13 29.35
CA ARG A 301 18.58 -5.96 30.75
C ARG A 301 19.90 -5.18 30.77
N GLU A 302 19.82 -3.95 31.22
CA GLU A 302 21.00 -3.16 31.60
C GLU A 302 21.81 -3.95 32.63
N ARG A 303 23.11 -4.08 32.37
CA ARG A 303 24.12 -4.44 33.36
C ARG A 303 24.92 -3.21 33.69
#